data_eab5bf10f2d3ee67053712586c2d26fc
#
_entry.id   eab5bf10f2d3ee67053712586c2d26fc
#
_cell.length_a   1.000
_cell.length_b   1.000
_cell.length_c   1.000
_cell.angle_alpha   90.00
_cell.angle_beta   90.00
_cell.angle_gamma   90.00
#
_symmetry.space_group_name_H-M   'P 1'
#
loop_
_entity.id
_entity.type
_entity.pdbx_description
1 polymer ?
#
loop_
_entity_poly.entity_id
_entity_poly.type
_entity_poly.pdbx_seq_one_letter_code
_entity_poly.pdbx_strand_id
1 'polypeptide(L)'
;MVRTITPQEARDLIARDEVEVVDVREPNEWSGGHLPASRLVPLGKLRESPKQALPRDGIIFVCAAGVRSETAARLAVQNGLTHVYNLRGGTRNWVKAGLPLVQD
;
A
#
# COMPACT_ATOMS: atom_id res chain seq x y z
N MET A 1 -9.72 4.36 10.95
CA MET A 1 -10.60 3.55 10.10
C MET A 1 -10.01 3.42 8.71
N VAL A 2 -10.07 2.23 8.14
CA VAL A 2 -9.52 1.96 6.81
C VAL A 2 -10.52 2.36 5.73
N ARG A 3 -10.06 3.08 4.71
CA ARG A 3 -10.85 3.36 3.51
C ARG A 3 -10.30 2.52 2.35
N THR A 4 -11.19 1.78 1.71
CA THR A 4 -10.84 1.02 0.51
C THR A 4 -11.08 1.91 -0.70
N ILE A 5 -10.05 2.09 -1.53
CA ILE A 5 -10.09 3.01 -2.67
C ILE A 5 -9.79 2.28 -3.98
N THR A 6 -10.28 2.86 -5.08
CA THR A 6 -10.04 2.34 -6.42
C THR A 6 -8.64 2.71 -6.90
N PRO A 7 -8.12 2.03 -7.95
CA PRO A 7 -6.85 2.45 -8.53
C PRO A 7 -6.84 3.91 -8.99
N GLN A 8 -7.95 4.41 -9.53
CA GLN A 8 -8.04 5.79 -9.98
C GLN A 8 -7.96 6.78 -8.82
N GLU A 9 -8.65 6.47 -7.71
CA GLU A 9 -8.57 7.29 -6.50
C GLU A 9 -7.16 7.28 -5.93
N ALA A 10 -6.52 6.10 -5.92
CA ALA A 10 -5.14 5.99 -5.44
C ALA A 10 -4.19 6.81 -6.29
N ARG A 11 -4.31 6.71 -7.62
CA ARG A 11 -3.50 7.50 -8.53
C ARG A 11 -3.64 9.00 -8.25
N ASP A 12 -4.86 9.46 -8.01
CA ASP A 12 -5.11 10.88 -7.75
C ASP A 12 -4.45 11.33 -6.44
N LEU A 13 -4.54 10.52 -5.38
CA LEU A 13 -3.89 10.83 -4.10
C LEU A 13 -2.37 10.86 -4.24
N ILE A 14 -1.80 9.91 -4.99
CA ILE A 14 -0.36 9.86 -5.23
C ILE A 14 0.09 11.09 -6.01
N ALA A 15 -0.67 11.49 -7.03
CA ALA A 15 -0.34 12.64 -7.85
C ALA A 15 -0.33 13.94 -7.06
N ARG A 16 -1.13 14.03 -6.00
CA ARG A 16 -1.17 15.22 -5.13
C ARG A 16 -0.09 15.19 -4.05
N ASP A 17 0.70 14.12 -4.00
CA ASP A 17 1.77 13.93 -3.01
C ASP A 17 1.28 14.03 -1.57
N GLU A 18 0.06 13.55 -1.34
CA GLU A 18 -0.57 13.59 -0.01
C GLU A 18 -0.39 12.31 0.77
N VAL A 19 0.11 11.25 0.13
CA VAL A 19 0.20 9.93 0.73
C VAL A 19 1.52 9.26 0.40
N GLU A 20 1.89 8.30 1.23
CA GLU A 20 2.95 7.35 0.95
C GLU A 20 2.31 6.03 0.53
N VAL A 21 2.93 5.30 -0.39
CA VAL A 21 2.46 3.98 -0.81
C VAL A 21 3.37 2.92 -0.19
N VAL A 22 2.78 1.99 0.55
CA VAL A 22 3.51 0.91 1.19
C VAL A 22 3.02 -0.43 0.62
N ASP A 23 3.94 -1.14 -0.03
CA ASP A 23 3.69 -2.47 -0.59
C ASP A 23 4.05 -3.51 0.46
N VAL A 24 3.10 -4.35 0.84
CA VAL A 24 3.30 -5.33 1.91
C VAL A 24 3.52 -6.74 1.39
N ARG A 25 3.82 -6.87 0.09
CA ARG A 25 4.14 -8.15 -0.54
C ARG A 25 5.55 -8.59 -0.17
N GLU A 26 5.94 -9.77 -0.66
CA GLU A 26 7.29 -10.27 -0.45
C GLU A 26 8.28 -9.70 -1.48
N PRO A 27 9.58 -9.70 -1.20
CA PRO A 27 10.57 -9.12 -2.12
C PRO A 27 10.55 -9.71 -3.53
N ASN A 28 10.28 -11.01 -3.67
CA ASN A 28 10.23 -11.62 -4.99
C ASN A 28 9.02 -11.13 -5.81
N GLU A 29 7.92 -10.81 -5.16
CA GLU A 29 6.76 -10.20 -5.83
C GLU A 29 7.09 -8.77 -6.25
N TRP A 30 7.71 -8.02 -5.36
CA TRP A 30 8.11 -6.62 -5.58
C TRP A 30 9.02 -6.50 -6.80
N SER A 31 10.02 -7.38 -6.92
CA SER A 31 11.01 -7.30 -8.00
C SER A 31 10.38 -7.55 -9.37
N GLY A 32 9.22 -8.18 -9.43
CA GLY A 32 8.48 -8.39 -10.68
C GLY A 32 7.70 -7.17 -11.14
N GLY A 33 7.62 -6.14 -10.33
CA GLY A 33 6.90 -4.89 -10.64
C GLY A 33 6.10 -4.40 -9.46
N HIS A 34 6.11 -3.09 -9.25
CA HIS A 34 5.40 -2.46 -8.13
C HIS A 34 4.90 -1.08 -8.53
N LEU A 35 4.04 -0.49 -7.74
CA LEU A 35 3.54 0.86 -8.00
C LEU A 35 4.69 1.86 -7.95
N PRO A 36 4.68 2.88 -8.83
CA PRO A 36 5.68 3.94 -8.77
C PRO A 36 5.69 4.61 -7.39
N ALA A 37 6.87 4.97 -6.92
CA ALA A 37 7.08 5.66 -5.64
C ALA A 37 6.62 4.86 -4.42
N SER A 38 6.39 3.56 -4.55
CA SER A 38 6.05 2.72 -3.40
C SER A 38 7.29 2.26 -2.66
N ARG A 39 7.09 1.94 -1.38
CA ARG A 39 8.15 1.44 -0.49
C ARG A 39 7.76 0.03 -0.06
N LEU A 40 8.71 -0.89 -0.06
CA LEU A 40 8.45 -2.27 0.33
C LEU A 40 8.60 -2.45 1.84
N VAL A 41 7.52 -2.89 2.48
CA VAL A 41 7.54 -3.32 3.88
C VAL A 41 6.72 -4.60 3.95
N PRO A 42 7.34 -5.78 3.82
CA PRO A 42 6.58 -7.03 3.88
C PRO A 42 5.74 -7.13 5.15
N LEU A 43 4.56 -7.73 5.05
CA LEU A 43 3.60 -7.77 6.14
C LEU A 43 4.21 -8.30 7.44
N GLY A 44 5.09 -9.31 7.34
CA GLY A 44 5.77 -9.87 8.51
C GLY A 44 6.64 -8.84 9.22
N LYS A 45 7.33 -8.01 8.46
CA LYS A 45 8.15 -6.93 9.04
C LYS A 45 7.28 -5.88 9.70
N LEU A 46 6.16 -5.54 9.07
CA LEU A 46 5.24 -4.57 9.63
C LEU A 46 4.69 -5.04 10.97
N ARG A 47 4.38 -6.33 11.08
CA ARG A 47 3.88 -6.91 12.34
C ARG A 47 4.92 -6.86 13.45
N GLU A 48 6.20 -7.00 13.12
CA GLU A 48 7.28 -6.99 14.11
C GLU A 48 7.49 -5.61 14.72
N SER A 49 7.42 -4.55 13.89
CA SER A 49 7.77 -3.19 14.32
C SER A 49 6.89 -2.16 13.61
N PRO A 50 5.59 -2.14 13.90
CA PRO A 50 4.68 -1.26 13.14
C PRO A 50 5.00 0.21 13.26
N LYS A 51 5.39 0.69 14.44
CA LYS A 51 5.67 2.13 14.61
C LYS A 51 6.92 2.56 13.88
N GLN A 52 7.95 1.71 13.84
CA GLN A 52 9.17 2.02 13.10
C GLN A 52 8.93 1.96 11.60
N ALA A 53 8.13 0.98 11.15
CA ALA A 53 7.84 0.79 9.74
C ALA A 53 6.95 1.91 9.19
N LEU A 54 6.12 2.52 10.04
CA LEU A 54 5.13 3.51 9.64
C LEU A 54 5.34 4.82 10.43
N PRO A 55 6.40 5.58 10.09
CA PRO A 55 6.74 6.77 10.87
C PRO A 55 5.83 7.97 10.60
N ARG A 56 4.96 7.90 9.60
CA ARG A 56 4.07 9.01 9.25
C ARG A 56 2.68 8.49 8.91
N ASP A 57 1.68 9.36 8.98
CA ASP A 57 0.32 9.07 8.58
C ASP A 57 0.12 9.34 7.07
N GLY A 58 -1.05 8.97 6.55
CA GLY A 58 -1.33 9.16 5.13
C GLY A 58 -0.71 8.05 4.28
N ILE A 59 -1.22 6.81 4.40
CA ILE A 59 -0.61 5.66 3.73
C ILE A 59 -1.65 4.88 2.93
N ILE A 60 -1.30 4.56 1.68
CA ILE A 60 -2.02 3.56 0.89
C ILE A 60 -1.27 2.25 1.00
N PHE A 61 -1.92 1.22 1.52
CA PHE A 61 -1.35 -0.12 1.57
C PHE A 61 -1.73 -0.92 0.33
N VAL A 62 -0.78 -1.67 -0.22
CA VAL A 62 -0.93 -2.41 -1.47
C VAL A 62 -0.40 -3.82 -1.30
N CYS A 63 -1.15 -4.80 -1.82
CA CYS A 63 -0.64 -6.15 -2.04
C CYS A 63 -1.11 -6.63 -3.41
N ALA A 64 -1.07 -7.95 -3.69
CA ALA A 64 -1.45 -8.45 -5.01
C ALA A 64 -2.95 -8.33 -5.28
N ALA A 65 -3.79 -8.65 -4.28
CA ALA A 65 -5.24 -8.76 -4.45
C ALA A 65 -6.06 -7.96 -3.43
N GLY A 66 -5.40 -7.30 -2.48
CA GLY A 66 -6.10 -6.45 -1.50
C GLY A 66 -6.33 -7.09 -0.14
N VAL A 67 -5.89 -8.34 0.10
CA VAL A 67 -6.15 -9.05 1.37
C VAL A 67 -5.08 -8.75 2.42
N ARG A 68 -3.80 -8.96 2.08
CA ARG A 68 -2.69 -8.68 3.00
C ARG A 68 -2.62 -7.19 3.33
N SER A 69 -2.92 -6.34 2.35
CA SER A 69 -2.89 -4.90 2.54
C SER A 69 -4.01 -4.43 3.46
N GLU A 70 -5.16 -5.10 3.46
CA GLU A 70 -6.21 -4.78 4.43
C GLU A 70 -5.76 -5.09 5.85
N THR A 71 -5.09 -6.23 6.05
CA THR A 71 -4.52 -6.58 7.35
C THR A 71 -3.53 -5.52 7.81
N ALA A 72 -2.64 -5.08 6.91
CA ALA A 72 -1.66 -4.05 7.20
C ALA A 72 -2.33 -2.73 7.57
N ALA A 73 -3.37 -2.35 6.83
CA ALA A 73 -4.10 -1.12 7.07
C ALA A 73 -4.76 -1.12 8.46
N ARG A 74 -5.36 -2.24 8.85
CA ARG A 74 -5.97 -2.38 10.17
C ARG A 74 -4.93 -2.28 11.28
N LEU A 75 -3.76 -2.89 11.07
CA LEU A 75 -2.65 -2.80 12.01
C LEU A 75 -2.18 -1.36 12.18
N ALA A 76 -2.12 -0.61 11.08
CA ALA A 76 -1.76 0.80 11.12
C ALA A 76 -2.74 1.61 11.97
N VAL A 77 -4.03 1.39 11.78
CA VAL A 77 -5.07 2.06 12.57
C VAL A 77 -4.91 1.72 14.06
N GLN A 78 -4.64 0.46 14.38
CA GLN A 78 -4.42 0.04 15.77
C GLN A 78 -3.21 0.73 16.40
N ASN A 79 -2.28 1.18 15.56
CA ASN A 79 -1.07 1.89 16.02
C ASN A 79 -1.20 3.40 15.91
N GLY A 80 -2.40 3.91 15.75
CA GLY A 80 -2.69 5.34 15.88
C GLY A 80 -2.77 6.13 14.58
N LEU A 81 -2.59 5.48 13.43
CA LEU A 81 -2.71 6.19 12.16
C LEU A 81 -4.20 6.45 11.84
N THR A 82 -4.49 7.60 11.24
CA THR A 82 -5.86 8.04 10.99
C THR A 82 -6.20 8.14 9.51
N HIS A 83 -5.21 8.34 8.63
CA HIS A 83 -5.44 8.44 7.18
C HIS A 83 -4.84 7.22 6.51
N VAL A 84 -5.62 6.13 6.48
CA VAL A 84 -5.17 4.82 6.04
C VAL A 84 -6.09 4.29 4.96
N TYR A 85 -5.49 3.85 3.86
CA TYR A 85 -6.22 3.37 2.68
C TYR A 85 -5.76 1.97 2.31
N ASN A 86 -6.68 1.18 1.75
CA ASN A 86 -6.37 -0.10 1.14
C ASN A 86 -6.69 -0.01 -0.35
N LEU A 87 -5.73 -0.34 -1.21
CA LEU A 87 -5.95 -0.35 -2.66
C LEU A 87 -6.80 -1.56 -3.03
N ARG A 88 -8.02 -1.29 -3.47
CA ARG A 88 -8.98 -2.34 -3.86
C ARG A 88 -8.42 -3.20 -4.97
N GLY A 89 -8.36 -4.52 -4.73
CA GLY A 89 -7.87 -5.47 -5.72
C GLY A 89 -6.37 -5.44 -5.95
N GLY A 90 -5.63 -4.60 -5.23
CA GLY A 90 -4.17 -4.58 -5.24
C GLY A 90 -3.53 -4.28 -6.59
N THR A 91 -2.31 -4.79 -6.78
CA THR A 91 -1.58 -4.57 -8.04
C THR A 91 -2.32 -5.14 -9.24
N ARG A 92 -3.10 -6.20 -9.05
CA ARG A 92 -3.89 -6.80 -10.15
C ARG A 92 -4.87 -5.79 -10.72
N ASN A 93 -5.63 -5.12 -9.86
CA ASN A 93 -6.60 -4.10 -10.32
C ASN A 93 -5.91 -2.86 -10.87
N TRP A 94 -4.78 -2.49 -10.30
CA TRP A 94 -3.98 -1.36 -10.80
C TRP A 94 -3.61 -1.58 -12.26
N VAL A 95 -3.10 -2.77 -12.59
CA VAL A 95 -2.74 -3.13 -13.95
C VAL A 95 -3.97 -3.20 -14.85
N LYS A 96 -5.07 -3.79 -14.37
CA LYS A 96 -6.33 -3.87 -15.14
C LYS A 96 -6.87 -2.48 -15.48
N ALA A 97 -6.62 -1.50 -14.63
CA ALA A 97 -7.04 -0.12 -14.87
C ALA A 97 -6.12 0.60 -15.87
N GLY A 98 -5.10 -0.08 -16.39
CA GLY A 98 -4.17 0.51 -17.35
C GLY A 98 -3.08 1.33 -16.73
N LEU A 99 -2.86 1.22 -15.42
CA LEU A 99 -1.85 2.00 -14.72
C LEU A 99 -0.53 1.25 -14.64
N PRO A 100 0.61 1.95 -14.65
CA PRO A 100 1.90 1.29 -14.83
C PRO A 100 2.47 0.72 -13.54
N LEU A 101 3.21 -0.39 -13.67
CA LEU A 101 4.14 -0.85 -12.64
C LEU A 101 5.56 -0.52 -13.10
N VAL A 102 6.45 -0.34 -12.13
CA VAL A 102 7.86 -0.10 -12.40
C VAL A 102 8.69 -1.21 -11.79
N GLN A 103 9.89 -1.38 -12.33
CA GLN A 103 10.91 -2.29 -11.79
C GLN A 103 12.18 -1.48 -11.60
N ASP A 104 12.73 -1.54 -10.40
CA ASP A 104 13.97 -0.81 -10.12
C ASP A 104 14.89 -1.58 -9.18
#